data_9b71b5af3b452489c83650fd16975d80
#
_entry.id   9b71b5af3b452489c83650fd16975d80
#
_cell.length_a   1.000
_cell.length_b   1.000
_cell.length_c   1.000
_cell.angle_alpha   90.00
_cell.angle_beta   90.00
_cell.angle_gamma   90.00
#
_symmetry.space_group_name_H-M   'P 1'
#
loop_
_entity.id
_entity.type
_entity.pdbx_description
1 polymer ?
#
loop_
_entity_poly.entity_id
_entity_poly.type
_entity_poly.pdbx_seq_one_letter_code
_entity_poly.pdbx_strand_id
1 'polypeptide(L)'
;MKEKVIDFGNEKVSILFKKLFFPTLLGMLSMSAVTTIDGIFVGHGVGSDGIAAVNICVPLLMSLMGAGLMMGAGCSVIASIYLSKGKTVLARATITQAMLFVTLISVTVGGFILAFPEETARMLGSSEHLLPLVVDYLVWFSPSLLFELWIAVALFAMRLDGAPKLAMWCSIIAAAVNVVLDWLFIFPLGWGVMGAAFATSLSCLAGAAVAMGYLLFYARDTRLHSLRPGRKKILFFFHDIGMQCKIGSSALLGELTMAILLFIGNQVFMRHLGDDGVGAFGVSCYYLPFVFMIGNAIAQSAQPIISYNFGTGSTERVRSALRVSVFAALVCGVISTAAFILFPELLVGLFLRIDNTAARIAIEGFPYYGTGFIFFILNLSIIGYYQSMEQVKPAITFAVLRGLVFLVPCFMALPAIMGVKGIWLALPLSEILTTLVIVVTFWIYSRQRAIICR
;
A
#
# COMPACT_ATOMS: atom_id res chain seq x y z
N MET A 1 -10.06 -19.99 21.45
CA MET A 1 -9.74 -18.93 22.45
C MET A 1 -10.55 -17.70 22.08
N LYS A 2 -11.45 -17.22 22.97
CA LYS A 2 -12.16 -15.94 22.73
C LYS A 2 -11.12 -14.82 22.88
N GLU A 3 -10.68 -14.22 21.78
CA GLU A 3 -9.85 -13.02 21.85
C GLU A 3 -10.62 -11.94 22.63
N LYS A 4 -9.90 -11.28 23.56
CA LYS A 4 -10.47 -10.21 24.38
C LYS A 4 -10.88 -9.09 23.42
N VAL A 5 -12.15 -8.70 23.46
CA VAL A 5 -12.71 -7.63 22.62
C VAL A 5 -11.84 -6.38 22.76
N ILE A 6 -11.36 -5.84 21.64
CA ILE A 6 -10.58 -4.60 21.63
C ILE A 6 -11.54 -3.44 21.90
N ASP A 7 -11.29 -2.70 22.99
CA ASP A 7 -12.05 -1.49 23.34
C ASP A 7 -11.28 -0.23 22.90
N PHE A 8 -11.64 0.31 21.74
CA PHE A 8 -11.00 1.50 21.19
C PHE A 8 -11.24 2.76 22.04
N GLY A 9 -12.31 2.78 22.85
CA GLY A 9 -12.69 3.92 23.69
C GLY A 9 -11.95 4.01 25.01
N ASN A 10 -11.67 2.88 25.68
CA ASN A 10 -11.21 2.86 27.08
C ASN A 10 -9.81 2.28 27.24
N GLU A 11 -9.38 1.34 26.39
CA GLU A 11 -8.05 0.73 26.51
C GLU A 11 -6.93 1.75 26.23
N LYS A 12 -5.79 1.61 26.90
CA LYS A 12 -4.63 2.50 26.71
C LYS A 12 -4.16 2.52 25.24
N VAL A 13 -4.06 3.70 24.64
CA VAL A 13 -3.77 3.90 23.22
C VAL A 13 -2.47 3.19 22.79
N SER A 14 -1.42 3.23 23.58
CA SER A 14 -0.15 2.56 23.29
C SER A 14 -0.27 1.03 23.23
N ILE A 15 -1.15 0.44 24.03
CA ILE A 15 -1.41 -1.00 24.02
C ILE A 15 -2.24 -1.37 22.80
N LEU A 16 -3.29 -0.59 22.51
CA LEU A 16 -4.10 -0.76 21.29
C LEU A 16 -3.24 -0.70 20.05
N PHE A 17 -2.38 0.33 19.94
CA PHE A 17 -1.50 0.48 18.79
C PHE A 17 -0.58 -0.73 18.63
N LYS A 18 0.07 -1.22 19.67
CA LYS A 18 0.93 -2.41 19.61
C LYS A 18 0.17 -3.66 19.17
N LYS A 19 -1.06 -3.86 19.68
CA LYS A 19 -1.92 -5.01 19.30
C LYS A 19 -2.30 -4.99 17.82
N LEU A 20 -2.43 -3.81 17.21
CA LEU A 20 -2.74 -3.64 15.80
C LEU A 20 -1.47 -3.63 14.93
N PHE A 21 -0.41 -2.95 15.38
CA PHE A 21 0.78 -2.67 14.59
C PHE A 21 1.58 -3.93 14.24
N PHE A 22 1.93 -4.77 15.22
CA PHE A 22 2.76 -5.94 14.96
C PHE A 22 2.10 -6.93 13.99
N PRO A 23 0.82 -7.33 14.16
CA PRO A 23 0.17 -8.18 13.18
C PRO A 23 0.06 -7.52 11.79
N THR A 24 -0.30 -6.22 11.75
CA THR A 24 -0.41 -5.51 10.47
C THR A 24 0.93 -5.44 9.74
N LEU A 25 2.00 -5.12 10.46
CA LEU A 25 3.35 -5.05 9.91
C LEU A 25 3.79 -6.42 9.34
N LEU A 26 3.63 -7.50 10.11
CA LEU A 26 3.98 -8.84 9.66
C LEU A 26 3.18 -9.26 8.42
N GLY A 27 1.87 -9.00 8.41
CA GLY A 27 1.04 -9.30 7.25
C GLY A 27 1.47 -8.52 5.99
N MET A 28 1.78 -7.24 6.12
CA MET A 28 2.22 -6.40 5.00
C MET A 28 3.62 -6.76 4.50
N LEU A 29 4.56 -7.05 5.42
CA LEU A 29 5.91 -7.50 5.04
C LEU A 29 5.86 -8.86 4.33
N SER A 30 4.96 -9.76 4.73
CA SER A 30 4.76 -11.04 4.03
C SER A 30 4.31 -10.84 2.59
N MET A 31 3.38 -9.89 2.35
CA MET A 31 2.94 -9.56 0.99
C MET A 31 4.07 -8.97 0.14
N SER A 32 4.87 -8.07 0.70
CA SER A 32 6.03 -7.50 -0.01
C SER A 32 7.10 -8.55 -0.33
N ALA A 33 7.34 -9.50 0.59
CA ALA A 33 8.28 -10.60 0.36
C ALA A 33 7.82 -11.52 -0.78
N VAL A 34 6.51 -11.81 -0.86
CA VAL A 34 5.94 -12.63 -1.94
C VAL A 34 6.17 -11.99 -3.29
N THR A 35 5.89 -10.70 -3.46
CA THR A 35 6.12 -9.99 -4.72
C THR A 35 7.58 -10.11 -5.19
N THR A 36 8.54 -10.08 -4.25
CA THR A 36 9.95 -10.27 -4.56
C THR A 36 10.27 -11.71 -4.97
N ILE A 37 9.69 -12.71 -4.27
CA ILE A 37 9.89 -14.15 -4.57
C ILE A 37 9.28 -14.50 -5.92
N ASP A 38 8.06 -14.01 -6.21
CA ASP A 38 7.38 -14.19 -7.49
C ASP A 38 8.23 -13.66 -8.65
N GLY A 39 8.77 -12.44 -8.54
CA GLY A 39 9.71 -11.89 -9.52
C GLY A 39 10.96 -12.76 -9.72
N ILE A 40 11.53 -13.33 -8.65
CA ILE A 40 12.66 -14.26 -8.71
C ILE A 40 12.26 -15.55 -9.47
N PHE A 41 11.11 -16.12 -9.16
CA PHE A 41 10.65 -17.38 -9.78
C PHE A 41 10.35 -17.19 -11.27
N VAL A 42 9.66 -16.10 -11.64
CA VAL A 42 9.42 -15.77 -13.05
C VAL A 42 10.75 -15.55 -13.79
N GLY A 43 11.70 -14.85 -13.16
CA GLY A 43 13.01 -14.60 -13.75
C GLY A 43 13.82 -15.87 -14.01
N HIS A 44 13.79 -16.82 -13.10
CA HIS A 44 14.53 -18.10 -13.26
C HIS A 44 13.77 -19.11 -14.14
N GLY A 45 12.45 -19.11 -14.10
CA GLY A 45 11.64 -20.11 -14.81
C GLY A 45 11.28 -19.72 -16.24
N VAL A 46 11.14 -18.40 -16.52
CA VAL A 46 10.72 -17.90 -17.84
C VAL A 46 11.79 -17.05 -18.49
N GLY A 47 12.63 -16.39 -17.70
CA GLY A 47 13.69 -15.50 -18.18
C GLY A 47 13.26 -14.04 -18.30
N SER A 48 14.05 -13.26 -19.07
CA SER A 48 13.88 -11.81 -19.23
C SER A 48 12.51 -11.42 -19.82
N ASP A 49 12.02 -12.19 -20.77
CA ASP A 49 10.74 -11.92 -21.43
C ASP A 49 9.56 -12.07 -20.49
N GLY A 50 9.62 -13.05 -19.58
CA GLY A 50 8.65 -13.22 -18.51
C GLY A 50 8.60 -12.03 -17.55
N ILE A 51 9.78 -11.57 -17.10
CA ILE A 51 9.88 -10.37 -16.25
C ILE A 51 9.34 -9.14 -16.98
N ALA A 52 9.67 -8.97 -18.26
CA ALA A 52 9.19 -7.85 -19.07
C ALA A 52 7.66 -7.87 -19.22
N ALA A 53 7.07 -9.05 -19.47
CA ALA A 53 5.63 -9.23 -19.58
C ALA A 53 4.89 -8.85 -18.29
N VAL A 54 5.38 -9.32 -17.12
CA VAL A 54 4.81 -8.95 -15.83
C VAL A 54 4.94 -7.45 -15.58
N ASN A 55 6.11 -6.85 -15.84
CA ASN A 55 6.35 -5.43 -15.64
C ASN A 55 5.45 -4.51 -16.48
N ILE A 56 5.06 -4.93 -17.68
CA ILE A 56 4.08 -4.21 -18.52
C ILE A 56 2.73 -4.14 -17.80
N CYS A 57 2.34 -5.15 -17.03
CA CYS A 57 1.08 -5.19 -16.30
C CYS A 57 1.09 -4.40 -14.98
N VAL A 58 2.27 -4.13 -14.38
CA VAL A 58 2.42 -3.48 -13.07
C VAL A 58 1.63 -2.18 -12.90
N PRO A 59 1.60 -1.24 -13.86
CA PRO A 59 0.83 0.01 -13.69
C PRO A 59 -0.67 -0.22 -13.50
N LEU A 60 -1.24 -1.18 -14.22
CA LEU A 60 -2.64 -1.58 -14.06
C LEU A 60 -2.88 -2.19 -12.68
N LEU A 61 -2.01 -3.10 -12.25
CA LEU A 61 -2.10 -3.79 -10.97
C LEU A 61 -1.99 -2.81 -9.81
N MET A 62 -1.02 -1.90 -9.81
CA MET A 62 -0.86 -0.86 -8.79
C MET A 62 -2.07 0.08 -8.72
N SER A 63 -2.65 0.43 -9.87
CA SER A 63 -3.84 1.29 -9.91
C SER A 63 -5.05 0.61 -9.26
N LEU A 64 -5.25 -0.69 -9.52
CA LEU A 64 -6.33 -1.49 -8.94
C LEU A 64 -6.11 -1.75 -7.44
N MET A 65 -4.88 -2.09 -7.04
CA MET A 65 -4.50 -2.21 -5.63
C MET A 65 -4.78 -0.91 -4.88
N GLY A 66 -4.36 0.22 -5.45
CA GLY A 66 -4.66 1.55 -4.93
C GLY A 66 -6.16 1.82 -4.78
N ALA A 67 -6.99 1.37 -5.74
CA ALA A 67 -8.45 1.48 -5.63
C ALA A 67 -9.01 0.61 -4.49
N GLY A 68 -8.49 -0.59 -4.28
CA GLY A 68 -8.83 -1.45 -3.15
C GLY A 68 -8.48 -0.81 -1.81
N LEU A 69 -7.26 -0.28 -1.69
CA LEU A 69 -6.81 0.44 -0.49
C LEU A 69 -7.61 1.72 -0.25
N MET A 70 -7.97 2.45 -1.31
CA MET A 70 -8.85 3.62 -1.23
C MET A 70 -10.20 3.24 -0.61
N MET A 71 -10.85 2.21 -1.11
CA MET A 71 -12.13 1.75 -0.58
C MET A 71 -12.00 1.18 0.83
N GLY A 72 -10.98 0.37 1.09
CA GLY A 72 -10.71 -0.20 2.41
C GLY A 72 -10.49 0.86 3.49
N ALA A 73 -9.62 1.83 3.22
CA ALA A 73 -9.33 2.92 4.15
C ALA A 73 -10.56 3.82 4.34
N GLY A 74 -11.21 4.23 3.25
CA GLY A 74 -12.38 5.11 3.31
C GLY A 74 -13.55 4.48 4.07
N CYS A 75 -13.90 3.23 3.77
CA CYS A 75 -14.98 2.53 4.46
C CYS A 75 -14.67 2.31 5.95
N SER A 76 -13.42 1.97 6.28
CA SER A 76 -13.00 1.74 7.67
C SER A 76 -13.10 3.01 8.53
N VAL A 77 -12.71 4.18 7.99
CA VAL A 77 -12.84 5.46 8.70
C VAL A 77 -14.31 5.78 8.98
N ILE A 78 -15.17 5.74 7.98
CA ILE A 78 -16.61 6.04 8.13
C ILE A 78 -17.28 5.03 9.06
N ALA A 79 -17.02 3.73 8.88
CA ALA A 79 -17.57 2.68 9.73
C ALA A 79 -17.13 2.85 11.20
N SER A 80 -15.87 3.19 11.44
CA SER A 80 -15.33 3.45 12.78
C SER A 80 -16.04 4.60 13.48
N ILE A 81 -16.32 5.70 12.75
CA ILE A 81 -17.07 6.85 13.26
C ILE A 81 -18.53 6.47 13.55
N TYR A 82 -19.16 5.63 12.71
CA TYR A 82 -20.50 5.12 13.01
C TYR A 82 -20.52 4.23 14.24
N LEU A 83 -19.51 3.34 14.40
CA LEU A 83 -19.39 2.48 15.58
C LEU A 83 -19.20 3.29 16.85
N SER A 84 -18.40 4.34 16.83
CA SER A 84 -18.19 5.23 17.98
C SER A 84 -19.47 5.94 18.46
N LYS A 85 -20.45 6.11 17.56
CA LYS A 85 -21.77 6.68 17.82
C LYS A 85 -22.86 5.62 18.10
N GLY A 86 -22.48 4.34 18.26
CA GLY A 86 -23.41 3.22 18.46
C GLY A 86 -24.24 2.83 17.24
N LYS A 87 -23.92 3.35 16.03
CA LYS A 87 -24.66 3.10 14.79
C LYS A 87 -24.13 1.89 14.02
N THR A 88 -24.15 0.71 14.63
CA THR A 88 -23.58 -0.53 14.05
C THR A 88 -24.19 -0.93 12.71
N VAL A 89 -25.50 -0.71 12.51
CA VAL A 89 -26.18 -1.03 11.24
C VAL A 89 -25.60 -0.17 10.09
N LEU A 90 -25.32 1.11 10.32
CA LEU A 90 -24.71 1.97 9.31
C LEU A 90 -23.28 1.56 9.03
N ALA A 91 -22.50 1.22 10.05
CA ALA A 91 -21.13 0.73 9.88
C ALA A 91 -21.10 -0.54 9.01
N ARG A 92 -21.97 -1.52 9.29
CA ARG A 92 -22.11 -2.73 8.47
C ARG A 92 -22.53 -2.42 7.03
N ALA A 93 -23.46 -1.48 6.86
CA ALA A 93 -23.90 -1.06 5.53
C ALA A 93 -22.75 -0.43 4.73
N THR A 94 -21.95 0.45 5.34
CA THR A 94 -20.78 1.10 4.71
C THR A 94 -19.77 0.06 4.23
N ILE A 95 -19.44 -0.95 5.05
CA ILE A 95 -18.51 -2.03 4.66
C ILE A 95 -19.10 -2.88 3.53
N THR A 96 -20.40 -3.21 3.61
CA THR A 96 -21.07 -3.99 2.54
C THR A 96 -21.08 -3.21 1.23
N GLN A 97 -21.30 -1.91 1.27
CA GLN A 97 -21.25 -1.03 0.10
C GLN A 97 -19.85 -1.02 -0.54
N ALA A 98 -18.80 -0.91 0.28
CA ALA A 98 -17.43 -0.99 -0.18
C ALA A 98 -17.14 -2.31 -0.90
N MET A 99 -17.56 -3.45 -0.29
CA MET A 99 -17.41 -4.78 -0.89
C MET A 99 -18.12 -4.92 -2.23
N LEU A 100 -19.36 -4.42 -2.32
CA LEU A 100 -20.12 -4.43 -3.58
C LEU A 100 -19.47 -3.54 -4.64
N PHE A 101 -18.97 -2.38 -4.26
CA PHE A 101 -18.35 -1.45 -5.20
C PHE A 101 -17.03 -2.01 -5.76
N VAL A 102 -16.16 -2.57 -4.91
CA VAL A 102 -14.93 -3.20 -5.41
C VAL A 102 -15.22 -4.45 -6.23
N THR A 103 -16.28 -5.19 -5.92
CA THR A 103 -16.75 -6.29 -6.77
C THR A 103 -17.16 -5.80 -8.15
N LEU A 104 -17.91 -4.68 -8.22
CA LEU A 104 -18.31 -4.08 -9.49
C LEU A 104 -17.09 -3.63 -10.32
N ILE A 105 -16.12 -2.97 -9.67
CA ILE A 105 -14.87 -2.58 -10.35
C ILE A 105 -14.14 -3.81 -10.87
N SER A 106 -13.95 -4.83 -10.04
CA SER A 106 -13.21 -6.05 -10.43
C SER A 106 -13.88 -6.79 -11.58
N VAL A 107 -15.21 -6.95 -11.52
CA VAL A 107 -15.95 -7.61 -12.59
C VAL A 107 -15.94 -6.79 -13.89
N THR A 108 -16.01 -5.45 -13.79
CA THR A 108 -15.96 -4.60 -14.98
C THR A 108 -14.57 -4.63 -15.62
N VAL A 109 -13.52 -4.43 -14.82
CA VAL A 109 -12.15 -4.40 -15.35
C VAL A 109 -11.69 -5.80 -15.78
N GLY A 110 -11.94 -6.81 -14.94
CA GLY A 110 -11.61 -8.21 -15.27
C GLY A 110 -12.40 -8.72 -16.49
N GLY A 111 -13.68 -8.37 -16.58
CA GLY A 111 -14.50 -8.67 -17.75
C GLY A 111 -14.01 -7.99 -19.03
N PHE A 112 -13.54 -6.74 -18.93
CA PHE A 112 -12.92 -6.03 -20.05
C PHE A 112 -11.61 -6.71 -20.49
N ILE A 113 -10.74 -7.09 -19.56
CA ILE A 113 -9.50 -7.80 -19.85
C ILE A 113 -9.80 -9.14 -20.52
N LEU A 114 -10.78 -9.91 -20.04
CA LEU A 114 -11.14 -11.20 -20.62
C LEU A 114 -11.81 -11.07 -21.99
N ALA A 115 -12.57 -9.99 -22.24
CA ALA A 115 -13.22 -9.74 -23.54
C ALA A 115 -12.23 -9.20 -24.58
N PHE A 116 -11.25 -8.41 -24.17
CA PHE A 116 -10.30 -7.69 -25.04
C PHE A 116 -8.86 -7.82 -24.52
N PRO A 117 -8.29 -9.04 -24.42
CA PRO A 117 -6.98 -9.24 -23.80
C PRO A 117 -5.83 -8.66 -24.61
N GLU A 118 -5.85 -8.80 -25.95
CA GLU A 118 -4.80 -8.25 -26.83
C GLU A 118 -4.81 -6.74 -26.85
N GLU A 119 -5.99 -6.12 -26.95
CA GLU A 119 -6.15 -4.68 -26.93
C GLU A 119 -5.66 -4.10 -25.60
N THR A 120 -5.98 -4.76 -24.50
CA THR A 120 -5.51 -4.38 -23.16
C THR A 120 -3.99 -4.46 -23.10
N ALA A 121 -3.37 -5.54 -23.59
CA ALA A 121 -1.93 -5.70 -23.61
C ALA A 121 -1.24 -4.61 -24.47
N ARG A 122 -1.80 -4.29 -25.65
CA ARG A 122 -1.31 -3.20 -26.52
C ARG A 122 -1.46 -1.83 -25.87
N MET A 123 -2.58 -1.56 -25.18
CA MET A 123 -2.79 -0.32 -24.41
C MET A 123 -1.77 -0.15 -23.28
N LEU A 124 -1.32 -1.24 -22.67
CA LEU A 124 -0.27 -1.23 -21.65
C LEU A 124 1.15 -1.08 -22.22
N GLY A 125 1.29 -1.08 -23.54
CA GLY A 125 2.57 -0.87 -24.23
C GLY A 125 3.32 -2.16 -24.57
N SER A 126 2.64 -3.29 -24.68
CA SER A 126 3.24 -4.56 -25.12
C SER A 126 3.73 -4.48 -26.58
N SER A 127 4.94 -4.99 -26.83
CA SER A 127 5.43 -5.25 -28.18
C SER A 127 4.78 -6.51 -28.75
N GLU A 128 4.79 -6.66 -30.09
CA GLU A 128 4.26 -7.87 -30.75
C GLU A 128 4.98 -9.14 -30.28
N HIS A 129 6.27 -9.06 -29.92
CA HIS A 129 7.04 -10.17 -29.38
C HIS A 129 6.56 -10.62 -28.00
N LEU A 130 6.25 -9.68 -27.11
CA LEU A 130 5.81 -9.97 -25.74
C LEU A 130 4.29 -10.16 -25.63
N LEU A 131 3.54 -9.82 -26.68
CA LEU A 131 2.07 -9.84 -26.67
C LEU A 131 1.47 -11.17 -26.17
N PRO A 132 1.93 -12.36 -26.62
CA PRO A 132 1.38 -13.62 -26.13
C PRO A 132 1.57 -13.80 -24.61
N LEU A 133 2.77 -13.48 -24.09
CA LEU A 133 3.08 -13.61 -22.65
C LEU A 133 2.28 -12.63 -21.80
N VAL A 134 2.10 -11.40 -22.28
CA VAL A 134 1.29 -10.37 -21.58
C VAL A 134 -0.19 -10.76 -21.57
N VAL A 135 -0.70 -11.29 -22.68
CA VAL A 135 -2.09 -11.78 -22.79
C VAL A 135 -2.31 -12.96 -21.84
N ASP A 136 -1.42 -13.95 -21.84
CA ASP A 136 -1.51 -15.10 -20.94
C ASP A 136 -1.49 -14.64 -19.48
N TYR A 137 -0.60 -13.73 -19.11
CA TYR A 137 -0.57 -13.18 -17.77
C TYR A 137 -1.88 -12.47 -17.40
N LEU A 138 -2.37 -11.56 -18.23
CA LEU A 138 -3.59 -10.79 -17.98
C LEU A 138 -4.83 -11.67 -17.81
N VAL A 139 -4.98 -12.67 -18.68
CA VAL A 139 -6.15 -13.59 -18.66
C VAL A 139 -6.17 -14.40 -17.36
N TRP A 140 -5.05 -15.01 -16.97
CA TRP A 140 -4.99 -15.86 -15.79
C TRP A 140 -4.86 -15.09 -14.48
N PHE A 141 -4.38 -13.84 -14.54
CA PHE A 141 -4.38 -12.91 -13.42
C PHE A 141 -5.76 -12.27 -13.17
N SER A 142 -6.59 -12.10 -14.21
CA SER A 142 -7.89 -11.40 -14.12
C SER A 142 -8.79 -11.86 -12.95
N PRO A 143 -8.91 -13.16 -12.60
CA PRO A 143 -9.69 -13.60 -11.44
C PRO A 143 -9.13 -13.09 -10.12
N SER A 144 -7.82 -12.89 -9.98
CA SER A 144 -7.21 -12.40 -8.76
C SER A 144 -7.68 -11.00 -8.39
N LEU A 145 -8.04 -10.15 -9.37
CA LEU A 145 -8.51 -8.79 -9.16
C LEU A 145 -9.70 -8.72 -8.20
N LEU A 146 -10.63 -9.68 -8.31
CA LEU A 146 -11.78 -9.75 -7.42
C LEU A 146 -11.34 -10.07 -5.99
N PHE A 147 -10.52 -11.09 -5.84
CA PHE A 147 -10.10 -11.60 -4.53
C PHE A 147 -9.15 -10.63 -3.83
N GLU A 148 -8.25 -10.01 -4.56
CA GLU A 148 -7.30 -9.03 -4.05
C GLU A 148 -8.00 -7.77 -3.52
N LEU A 149 -8.97 -7.23 -4.27
CA LEU A 149 -9.77 -6.10 -3.83
C LEU A 149 -10.68 -6.46 -2.63
N TRP A 150 -11.20 -7.68 -2.58
CA TRP A 150 -11.91 -8.17 -1.39
C TRP A 150 -11.00 -8.24 -0.17
N ILE A 151 -9.79 -8.80 -0.31
CA ILE A 151 -8.81 -8.84 0.78
C ILE A 151 -8.48 -7.42 1.24
N ALA A 152 -8.20 -6.49 0.32
CA ALA A 152 -7.85 -5.12 0.65
C ALA A 152 -8.92 -4.47 1.56
N VAL A 153 -10.20 -4.54 1.21
CA VAL A 153 -11.29 -4.00 2.04
C VAL A 153 -11.47 -4.78 3.34
N ALA A 154 -11.43 -6.12 3.25
CA ALA A 154 -11.68 -6.99 4.41
C ALA A 154 -10.63 -6.83 5.50
N LEU A 155 -9.34 -6.66 5.16
CA LEU A 155 -8.28 -6.46 6.15
C LEU A 155 -8.49 -5.18 6.98
N PHE A 156 -9.02 -4.12 6.39
CA PHE A 156 -9.40 -2.91 7.13
C PHE A 156 -10.60 -3.18 8.05
N ALA A 157 -11.63 -3.86 7.56
CA ALA A 157 -12.80 -4.22 8.35
C ALA A 157 -12.46 -5.14 9.52
N MET A 158 -11.60 -6.14 9.31
CA MET A 158 -11.15 -7.07 10.35
C MET A 158 -10.35 -6.37 11.45
N ARG A 159 -9.46 -5.43 11.09
CA ARG A 159 -8.74 -4.63 12.09
C ARG A 159 -9.69 -3.76 12.92
N LEU A 160 -10.71 -3.19 12.28
CA LEU A 160 -11.75 -2.40 12.96
C LEU A 160 -12.61 -3.27 13.87
N ASP A 161 -12.91 -4.52 13.49
CA ASP A 161 -13.66 -5.49 14.29
C ASP A 161 -12.86 -6.05 15.50
N GLY A 162 -11.57 -5.71 15.58
CA GLY A 162 -10.68 -6.16 16.66
C GLY A 162 -10.01 -7.51 16.41
N ALA A 163 -9.92 -7.96 15.14
CA ALA A 163 -9.27 -9.21 14.74
C ALA A 163 -7.98 -8.99 13.89
N PRO A 164 -6.99 -8.19 14.35
CA PRO A 164 -5.79 -7.88 13.57
C PRO A 164 -4.90 -9.11 13.32
N LYS A 165 -4.88 -10.08 14.24
CA LYS A 165 -4.12 -11.32 14.06
C LYS A 165 -4.69 -12.19 12.96
N LEU A 166 -6.03 -12.25 12.85
CA LEU A 166 -6.65 -13.00 11.77
C LEU A 166 -6.42 -12.30 10.42
N ALA A 167 -6.46 -10.96 10.39
CA ALA A 167 -6.06 -10.18 9.22
C ALA A 167 -4.62 -10.49 8.78
N MET A 168 -3.68 -10.59 9.73
CA MET A 168 -2.30 -11.03 9.47
C MET A 168 -2.26 -12.43 8.86
N TRP A 169 -2.98 -13.38 9.46
CA TRP A 169 -3.00 -14.76 8.97
C TRP A 169 -3.59 -14.87 7.56
N CYS A 170 -4.60 -14.05 7.19
CA CYS A 170 -5.08 -13.99 5.81
C CYS A 170 -3.97 -13.66 4.82
N SER A 171 -3.14 -12.65 5.14
CA SER A 171 -2.01 -12.25 4.29
C SER A 171 -0.92 -13.34 4.25
N ILE A 172 -0.56 -13.93 5.41
CA ILE A 172 0.47 -14.98 5.48
C ILE A 172 0.03 -16.25 4.73
N ILE A 173 -1.25 -16.66 4.85
CA ILE A 173 -1.78 -17.83 4.14
C ILE A 173 -1.74 -17.57 2.62
N ALA A 174 -2.22 -16.40 2.16
CA ALA A 174 -2.14 -16.05 0.76
C ALA A 174 -0.68 -16.08 0.27
N ALA A 175 0.24 -15.49 1.04
CA ALA A 175 1.65 -15.49 0.74
C ALA A 175 2.26 -16.90 0.63
N ALA A 176 2.00 -17.76 1.60
CA ALA A 176 2.52 -19.13 1.62
C ALA A 176 1.97 -19.96 0.46
N VAL A 177 0.67 -19.84 0.19
CA VAL A 177 0.02 -20.54 -0.94
C VAL A 177 0.62 -20.06 -2.26
N ASN A 178 0.83 -18.74 -2.42
CA ASN A 178 1.41 -18.20 -3.65
C ASN A 178 2.82 -18.77 -3.91
N VAL A 179 3.74 -18.69 -2.94
CA VAL A 179 5.11 -19.21 -3.10
C VAL A 179 5.13 -20.69 -3.47
N VAL A 180 4.28 -21.51 -2.84
CA VAL A 180 4.19 -22.95 -3.14
C VAL A 180 3.66 -23.19 -4.55
N LEU A 181 2.60 -22.48 -4.94
CA LEU A 181 1.98 -22.65 -6.25
C LEU A 181 2.83 -22.08 -7.39
N ASP A 182 3.52 -20.95 -7.17
CA ASP A 182 4.48 -20.39 -8.13
C ASP A 182 5.60 -21.38 -8.42
N TRP A 183 6.21 -21.95 -7.37
CA TRP A 183 7.20 -22.98 -7.55
C TRP A 183 6.66 -24.18 -8.34
N LEU A 184 5.46 -24.67 -7.98
CA LEU A 184 4.84 -25.83 -8.62
C LEU A 184 4.52 -25.57 -10.11
N PHE A 185 3.92 -24.43 -10.42
CA PHE A 185 3.44 -24.15 -11.78
C PHE A 185 4.56 -23.69 -12.71
N ILE A 186 5.53 -22.97 -12.20
CA ILE A 186 6.63 -22.44 -13.02
C ILE A 186 7.66 -23.54 -13.31
N PHE A 187 8.13 -24.29 -12.29
CA PHE A 187 9.23 -25.25 -12.46
C PHE A 187 8.76 -26.66 -12.83
N PRO A 188 8.03 -27.43 -11.99
CA PRO A 188 7.63 -28.78 -12.36
C PRO A 188 6.66 -28.86 -13.53
N LEU A 189 5.69 -27.96 -13.62
CA LEU A 189 4.67 -27.98 -14.66
C LEU A 189 5.06 -27.16 -15.91
N GLY A 190 6.04 -26.24 -15.80
CA GLY A 190 6.54 -25.48 -16.95
C GLY A 190 5.51 -24.50 -17.55
N TRP A 191 4.53 -24.04 -16.76
CA TRP A 191 3.47 -23.15 -17.26
C TRP A 191 3.94 -21.70 -17.45
N GLY A 192 5.17 -21.38 -17.07
CA GLY A 192 5.77 -20.06 -17.29
C GLY A 192 4.99 -18.91 -16.64
N VAL A 193 4.81 -17.82 -17.39
CA VAL A 193 4.11 -16.60 -16.92
C VAL A 193 2.64 -16.86 -16.58
N MET A 194 1.98 -17.72 -17.35
CA MET A 194 0.62 -18.17 -17.08
C MET A 194 0.52 -18.84 -15.70
N GLY A 195 1.52 -19.67 -15.36
CA GLY A 195 1.58 -20.36 -14.06
C GLY A 195 1.69 -19.39 -12.88
N ALA A 196 2.53 -18.35 -12.99
CA ALA A 196 2.66 -17.30 -11.99
C ALA A 196 1.33 -16.54 -11.78
N ALA A 197 0.68 -16.14 -12.87
CA ALA A 197 -0.61 -15.45 -12.80
C ALA A 197 -1.71 -16.30 -12.17
N PHE A 198 -1.75 -17.59 -12.50
CA PHE A 198 -2.73 -18.51 -11.93
C PHE A 198 -2.45 -18.82 -10.45
N ALA A 199 -1.20 -18.97 -10.06
CA ALA A 199 -0.79 -19.10 -8.66
C ALA A 199 -1.23 -17.90 -7.82
N THR A 200 -1.04 -16.69 -8.34
CA THR A 200 -1.53 -15.45 -7.71
C THR A 200 -3.06 -15.48 -7.56
N SER A 201 -3.79 -15.91 -8.60
CA SER A 201 -5.26 -16.00 -8.54
C SER A 201 -5.73 -16.98 -7.47
N LEU A 202 -5.11 -18.16 -7.36
CA LEU A 202 -5.47 -19.16 -6.34
C LEU A 202 -5.06 -18.74 -4.93
N SER A 203 -3.92 -18.09 -4.77
CA SER A 203 -3.46 -17.58 -3.47
C SER A 203 -4.36 -16.45 -2.95
N CYS A 204 -4.76 -15.53 -3.82
CA CYS A 204 -5.74 -14.50 -3.49
C CYS A 204 -7.11 -15.10 -3.16
N LEU A 205 -7.56 -16.13 -3.87
CA LEU A 205 -8.78 -16.88 -3.52
C LEU A 205 -8.69 -17.46 -2.10
N ALA A 206 -7.56 -18.09 -1.74
CA ALA A 206 -7.37 -18.66 -0.41
C ALA A 206 -7.45 -17.59 0.69
N GLY A 207 -6.74 -16.45 0.51
CA GLY A 207 -6.81 -15.32 1.43
C GLY A 207 -8.21 -14.70 1.52
N ALA A 208 -8.87 -14.51 0.37
CA ALA A 208 -10.23 -13.97 0.30
C ALA A 208 -11.26 -14.90 0.95
N ALA A 209 -11.13 -16.22 0.80
CA ALA A 209 -12.02 -17.18 1.43
C ALA A 209 -11.98 -17.06 2.97
N VAL A 210 -10.79 -16.92 3.56
CA VAL A 210 -10.64 -16.71 5.00
C VAL A 210 -11.24 -15.36 5.42
N ALA A 211 -10.92 -14.29 4.69
CA ALA A 211 -11.39 -12.95 5.00
C ALA A 211 -12.91 -12.80 4.86
N MET A 212 -13.49 -13.34 3.77
CA MET A 212 -14.93 -13.34 3.54
C MET A 212 -15.65 -14.25 4.53
N GLY A 213 -15.10 -15.43 4.81
CA GLY A 213 -15.63 -16.33 5.84
C GLY A 213 -15.74 -15.63 7.20
N TYR A 214 -14.72 -14.84 7.58
CA TYR A 214 -14.78 -14.02 8.78
C TYR A 214 -15.91 -12.98 8.71
N LEU A 215 -15.96 -12.16 7.67
CA LEU A 215 -16.95 -11.08 7.55
C LEU A 215 -18.39 -11.59 7.45
N LEU A 216 -18.62 -12.79 6.91
CA LEU A 216 -19.95 -13.38 6.77
C LEU A 216 -20.43 -14.06 8.06
N PHE A 217 -19.55 -14.78 8.77
CA PHE A 217 -19.97 -15.68 9.84
C PHE A 217 -19.51 -15.25 11.23
N TYR A 218 -18.32 -14.65 11.38
CA TYR A 218 -17.67 -14.40 12.67
C TYR A 218 -17.61 -12.95 13.09
N ALA A 219 -17.59 -12.00 12.14
CA ALA A 219 -17.51 -10.57 12.43
C ALA A 219 -18.70 -10.12 13.28
N ARG A 220 -18.41 -9.23 14.25
CA ARG A 220 -19.41 -8.70 15.19
C ARG A 220 -19.97 -7.39 14.68
N ASP A 221 -19.12 -6.38 14.60
CA ASP A 221 -19.52 -5.01 14.28
C ASP A 221 -19.37 -4.69 12.80
N THR A 222 -18.54 -5.47 12.08
CA THR A 222 -18.24 -5.29 10.65
C THR A 222 -18.86 -6.36 9.75
N ARG A 223 -19.75 -7.19 10.30
CA ARG A 223 -20.44 -8.26 9.57
C ARG A 223 -21.19 -7.70 8.36
N LEU A 224 -21.04 -8.38 7.21
CA LEU A 224 -21.79 -8.02 6.00
C LEU A 224 -23.29 -8.09 6.23
N HIS A 225 -23.99 -7.07 5.76
CA HIS A 225 -25.42 -6.90 6.01
C HIS A 225 -26.19 -6.77 4.69
N SER A 226 -27.36 -7.42 4.59
CA SER A 226 -28.19 -7.30 3.40
C SER A 226 -28.68 -5.86 3.20
N LEU A 227 -28.32 -5.28 2.07
CA LEU A 227 -28.80 -3.93 1.68
C LEU A 227 -30.20 -4.09 1.03
N ARG A 228 -31.23 -3.68 1.75
CA ARG A 228 -32.59 -3.68 1.18
C ARG A 228 -32.73 -2.57 0.14
N PRO A 229 -33.15 -2.86 -1.11
CA PRO A 229 -33.31 -1.85 -2.15
C PRO A 229 -34.41 -0.85 -1.80
N GLY A 230 -34.23 0.41 -2.19
CA GLY A 230 -35.19 1.49 -2.02
C GLY A 230 -34.63 2.79 -2.60
N ARG A 231 -35.45 3.59 -3.32
CA ARG A 231 -35.00 4.78 -4.06
C ARG A 231 -34.17 5.77 -3.22
N LYS A 232 -34.56 6.04 -1.99
CA LYS A 232 -33.80 6.90 -1.05
C LYS A 232 -32.48 6.25 -0.61
N LYS A 233 -32.44 4.91 -0.53
CA LYS A 233 -31.24 4.16 -0.12
C LYS A 233 -30.23 4.04 -1.25
N ILE A 234 -30.65 4.04 -2.51
CA ILE A 234 -29.76 4.08 -3.68
C ILE A 234 -29.02 5.42 -3.73
N LEU A 235 -29.69 6.53 -3.51
CA LEU A 235 -29.05 7.85 -3.47
C LEU A 235 -28.06 7.96 -2.30
N PHE A 236 -28.41 7.41 -1.14
CA PHE A 236 -27.51 7.30 0.01
C PHE A 236 -26.30 6.41 -0.30
N PHE A 237 -26.49 5.31 -1.04
CA PHE A 237 -25.41 4.42 -1.48
C PHE A 237 -24.35 5.16 -2.29
N PHE A 238 -24.73 5.89 -3.34
CA PHE A 238 -23.77 6.63 -4.17
C PHE A 238 -23.08 7.77 -3.40
N HIS A 239 -23.82 8.46 -2.52
CA HIS A 239 -23.25 9.49 -1.67
C HIS A 239 -22.19 8.91 -0.70
N ASP A 240 -22.50 7.78 -0.06
CA ASP A 240 -21.61 7.12 0.90
C ASP A 240 -20.35 6.58 0.22
N ILE A 241 -20.48 5.94 -0.96
CA ILE A 241 -19.34 5.52 -1.79
C ILE A 241 -18.48 6.72 -2.20
N GLY A 242 -19.09 7.82 -2.63
CA GLY A 242 -18.37 9.05 -2.95
C GLY A 242 -17.55 9.58 -1.77
N MET A 243 -18.11 9.52 -0.56
CA MET A 243 -17.39 9.86 0.67
C MET A 243 -16.23 8.89 0.95
N GLN A 244 -16.46 7.59 0.81
CA GLN A 244 -15.41 6.56 0.99
C GLN A 244 -14.26 6.79 0.01
N CYS A 245 -14.53 6.96 -1.28
CA CYS A 245 -13.52 7.28 -2.29
C CYS A 245 -12.76 8.57 -1.93
N LYS A 246 -13.47 9.62 -1.52
CA LYS A 246 -12.87 10.90 -1.16
C LYS A 246 -11.95 10.80 0.04
N ILE A 247 -12.34 10.09 1.10
CA ILE A 247 -11.52 9.89 2.29
C ILE A 247 -10.31 8.99 1.97
N GLY A 248 -10.54 7.93 1.21
CA GLY A 248 -9.49 6.96 0.86
C GLY A 248 -8.56 7.39 -0.27
N SER A 249 -8.85 8.48 -0.99
CA SER A 249 -8.07 8.92 -2.16
C SER A 249 -6.58 9.13 -1.88
N SER A 250 -6.19 9.50 -0.65
CA SER A 250 -4.78 9.61 -0.28
C SER A 250 -4.06 8.26 -0.28
N ALA A 251 -4.75 7.15 -0.02
CA ALA A 251 -4.16 5.81 -0.12
C ALA A 251 -3.92 5.42 -1.60
N LEU A 252 -4.87 5.69 -2.49
CA LEU A 252 -4.67 5.53 -3.94
C LEU A 252 -3.48 6.36 -4.43
N LEU A 253 -3.39 7.63 -4.03
CA LEU A 253 -2.27 8.50 -4.38
C LEU A 253 -0.94 7.98 -3.86
N GLY A 254 -0.93 7.29 -2.71
CA GLY A 254 0.26 6.64 -2.18
C GLY A 254 0.81 5.57 -3.14
N GLU A 255 -0.04 4.68 -3.65
CA GLU A 255 0.35 3.64 -4.63
C GLU A 255 0.79 4.25 -5.96
N LEU A 256 0.04 5.24 -6.46
CA LEU A 256 0.42 5.94 -7.70
C LEU A 256 1.77 6.68 -7.55
N THR A 257 2.04 7.26 -6.39
CA THR A 257 3.35 7.87 -6.09
C THR A 257 4.49 6.86 -6.19
N MET A 258 4.27 5.63 -5.70
CA MET A 258 5.27 4.56 -5.82
C MET A 258 5.53 4.22 -7.29
N ALA A 259 4.49 4.06 -8.09
CA ALA A 259 4.63 3.81 -9.53
C ALA A 259 5.39 4.94 -10.24
N ILE A 260 5.07 6.20 -9.94
CA ILE A 260 5.76 7.39 -10.49
C ILE A 260 7.23 7.41 -10.07
N LEU A 261 7.53 7.15 -8.81
CA LEU A 261 8.90 7.10 -8.30
C LEU A 261 9.74 6.06 -9.03
N LEU A 262 9.20 4.84 -9.19
CA LEU A 262 9.90 3.76 -9.89
C LEU A 262 10.14 4.11 -11.36
N PHE A 263 9.14 4.67 -12.03
CA PHE A 263 9.25 5.06 -13.43
C PHE A 263 10.25 6.18 -13.65
N ILE A 264 10.13 7.30 -12.92
CA ILE A 264 11.03 8.46 -13.07
C ILE A 264 12.43 8.10 -12.62
N GLY A 265 12.58 7.39 -11.49
CA GLY A 265 13.87 6.93 -11.01
C GLY A 265 14.59 6.11 -12.07
N ASN A 266 13.92 5.12 -12.66
CA ASN A 266 14.50 4.29 -13.71
C ASN A 266 14.97 5.13 -14.93
N GLN A 267 14.16 6.08 -15.40
CA GLN A 267 14.51 6.96 -16.51
C GLN A 267 15.72 7.86 -16.18
N VAL A 268 15.78 8.40 -14.98
CA VAL A 268 16.89 9.28 -14.56
C VAL A 268 18.19 8.49 -14.39
N PHE A 269 18.13 7.30 -13.80
CA PHE A 269 19.30 6.43 -13.67
C PHE A 269 19.81 5.96 -15.03
N MET A 270 18.91 5.56 -15.95
CA MET A 270 19.27 5.20 -17.33
C MET A 270 19.98 6.35 -18.04
N ARG A 271 19.44 7.56 -17.94
CA ARG A 271 19.98 8.74 -18.64
C ARG A 271 21.38 9.15 -18.17
N HIS A 272 21.70 8.96 -16.87
CA HIS A 272 22.95 9.46 -16.29
C HIS A 272 24.01 8.39 -16.09
N LEU A 273 23.61 7.13 -15.91
CA LEU A 273 24.50 6.03 -15.52
C LEU A 273 24.35 4.80 -16.45
N GLY A 274 23.44 4.85 -17.45
CA GLY A 274 23.19 3.73 -18.35
C GLY A 274 22.65 2.48 -17.65
N ASP A 275 22.93 1.32 -18.22
CA ASP A 275 22.41 0.02 -17.75
C ASP A 275 22.88 -0.33 -16.33
N ASP A 276 24.13 0.00 -15.98
CA ASP A 276 24.65 -0.22 -14.61
C ASP A 276 23.90 0.62 -13.57
N GLY A 277 23.52 1.85 -13.95
CA GLY A 277 22.68 2.70 -13.10
C GLY A 277 21.30 2.13 -12.88
N VAL A 278 20.66 1.60 -13.91
CA VAL A 278 19.37 0.93 -13.81
C VAL A 278 19.47 -0.32 -12.93
N GLY A 279 20.54 -1.11 -13.08
CA GLY A 279 20.81 -2.25 -12.22
C GLY A 279 20.98 -1.86 -10.76
N ALA A 280 21.70 -0.77 -10.47
CA ALA A 280 21.87 -0.23 -9.12
C ALA A 280 20.55 0.26 -8.51
N PHE A 281 19.75 1.00 -9.28
CA PHE A 281 18.44 1.46 -8.84
C PHE A 281 17.46 0.30 -8.66
N GLY A 282 17.55 -0.74 -9.51
CA GLY A 282 16.77 -1.96 -9.41
C GLY A 282 16.86 -2.62 -8.03
N VAL A 283 18.05 -2.64 -7.42
CA VAL A 283 18.21 -3.15 -6.05
C VAL A 283 17.40 -2.30 -5.06
N SER A 284 17.41 -0.98 -5.18
CA SER A 284 16.61 -0.10 -4.31
C SER A 284 15.09 -0.29 -4.52
N CYS A 285 14.67 -0.65 -5.73
CA CYS A 285 13.27 -0.94 -6.06
C CYS A 285 12.74 -2.19 -5.33
N TYR A 286 13.59 -3.15 -4.97
CA TYR A 286 13.18 -4.28 -4.14
C TYR A 286 13.01 -3.90 -2.66
N TYR A 287 13.78 -2.94 -2.15
CA TYR A 287 13.69 -2.52 -0.75
C TYR A 287 12.62 -1.48 -0.47
N LEU A 288 12.35 -0.61 -1.43
CA LEU A 288 11.41 0.50 -1.26
C LEU A 288 9.99 0.05 -0.89
N PRO A 289 9.42 -1.03 -1.48
CA PRO A 289 8.13 -1.57 -1.05
C PRO A 289 8.09 -1.98 0.43
N PHE A 290 9.19 -2.53 0.98
CA PHE A 290 9.25 -2.87 2.41
C PHE A 290 9.16 -1.62 3.28
N VAL A 291 9.90 -0.55 2.95
CA VAL A 291 9.86 0.73 3.66
C VAL A 291 8.46 1.36 3.57
N PHE A 292 7.84 1.29 2.38
CA PHE A 292 6.47 1.74 2.15
C PHE A 292 5.45 0.97 2.98
N MET A 293 5.58 -0.36 3.07
CA MET A 293 4.71 -1.20 3.89
C MET A 293 4.86 -0.94 5.38
N ILE A 294 6.05 -0.58 5.87
CA ILE A 294 6.25 -0.15 7.26
C ILE A 294 5.44 1.12 7.54
N GLY A 295 5.52 2.13 6.68
CA GLY A 295 4.76 3.38 6.81
C GLY A 295 3.26 3.14 6.78
N ASN A 296 2.79 2.33 5.85
CA ASN A 296 1.39 1.93 5.74
C ASN A 296 0.91 1.13 6.96
N ALA A 297 1.73 0.23 7.51
CA ALA A 297 1.38 -0.54 8.71
C ALA A 297 1.16 0.38 9.93
N ILE A 298 1.98 1.42 10.09
CA ILE A 298 1.81 2.42 11.15
C ILE A 298 0.50 3.19 10.93
N ALA A 299 0.27 3.72 9.73
CA ALA A 299 -0.92 4.48 9.38
C ALA A 299 -2.21 3.66 9.58
N GLN A 300 -2.26 2.44 9.03
CA GLN A 300 -3.43 1.56 9.10
C GLN A 300 -3.68 1.00 10.50
N SER A 301 -2.65 0.88 11.35
CA SER A 301 -2.82 0.47 12.74
C SER A 301 -3.32 1.60 13.63
N ALA A 302 -2.94 2.83 13.35
CA ALA A 302 -3.44 4.01 14.05
C ALA A 302 -4.87 4.37 13.64
N GLN A 303 -5.26 4.09 12.40
CA GLN A 303 -6.51 4.51 11.79
C GLN A 303 -7.76 4.17 12.63
N PRO A 304 -8.04 2.92 13.04
CA PRO A 304 -9.24 2.60 13.81
C PRO A 304 -9.23 3.27 15.19
N ILE A 305 -8.05 3.49 15.79
CA ILE A 305 -7.92 4.20 17.08
C ILE A 305 -8.27 5.67 16.90
N ILE A 306 -7.72 6.33 15.87
CA ILE A 306 -7.93 7.75 15.60
C ILE A 306 -9.38 8.01 15.20
N SER A 307 -9.91 7.27 14.22
CA SER A 307 -11.25 7.51 13.67
C SER A 307 -12.35 7.21 14.68
N TYR A 308 -12.21 6.18 15.52
CA TYR A 308 -13.15 5.89 16.61
C TYR A 308 -13.18 7.02 17.63
N ASN A 309 -12.00 7.44 18.13
CA ASN A 309 -11.91 8.49 19.13
C ASN A 309 -12.22 9.89 18.56
N PHE A 310 -12.01 10.11 17.27
CA PHE A 310 -12.49 11.30 16.56
C PHE A 310 -14.02 11.33 16.53
N GLY A 311 -14.68 10.20 16.25
CA GLY A 311 -16.12 10.05 16.26
C GLY A 311 -16.79 10.29 17.63
N THR A 312 -16.11 9.95 18.74
CA THR A 312 -16.54 10.26 20.12
C THR A 312 -16.21 11.68 20.57
N GLY A 313 -15.42 12.44 19.80
CA GLY A 313 -14.94 13.78 20.19
C GLY A 313 -13.76 13.77 21.19
N SER A 314 -13.13 12.61 21.46
CA SER A 314 -12.01 12.47 22.41
C SER A 314 -10.69 12.96 21.80
N THR A 315 -10.48 14.28 21.78
CA THR A 315 -9.28 14.91 21.21
C THR A 315 -7.96 14.50 21.89
N GLU A 316 -8.01 14.21 23.18
CA GLU A 316 -6.84 13.76 23.94
C GLU A 316 -6.35 12.39 23.44
N ARG A 317 -7.26 11.44 23.23
CA ARG A 317 -6.93 10.11 22.73
C ARG A 317 -6.46 10.16 21.28
N VAL A 318 -7.06 11.02 20.44
CA VAL A 318 -6.59 11.27 19.06
C VAL A 318 -5.16 11.81 19.07
N ARG A 319 -4.83 12.78 19.93
CA ARG A 319 -3.46 13.28 20.09
C ARG A 319 -2.49 12.21 20.61
N SER A 320 -2.95 11.37 21.54
CA SER A 320 -2.14 10.25 22.04
C SER A 320 -1.84 9.24 20.92
N ALA A 321 -2.81 8.93 20.08
CA ALA A 321 -2.62 8.05 18.93
C ALA A 321 -1.62 8.65 17.91
N LEU A 322 -1.71 9.94 17.62
CA LEU A 322 -0.73 10.64 16.79
C LEU A 322 0.68 10.54 17.38
N ARG A 323 0.86 10.82 18.68
CA ARG A 323 2.20 10.73 19.33
C ARG A 323 2.78 9.32 19.22
N VAL A 324 1.98 8.30 19.45
CA VAL A 324 2.43 6.89 19.36
C VAL A 324 2.78 6.54 17.91
N SER A 325 1.99 6.99 16.93
CA SER A 325 2.27 6.76 15.49
C SER A 325 3.55 7.46 15.05
N VAL A 326 3.74 8.74 15.43
CA VAL A 326 4.96 9.51 15.13
C VAL A 326 6.18 8.86 15.78
N PHE A 327 6.08 8.43 17.03
CA PHE A 327 7.17 7.72 17.70
C PHE A 327 7.52 6.41 16.97
N ALA A 328 6.53 5.61 16.62
CA ALA A 328 6.73 4.38 15.85
C ALA A 328 7.36 4.67 14.47
N ALA A 329 6.90 5.73 13.78
CA ALA A 329 7.44 6.15 12.49
C ALA A 329 8.91 6.57 12.60
N LEU A 330 9.28 7.32 13.64
CA LEU A 330 10.66 7.72 13.89
C LEU A 330 11.55 6.50 14.21
N VAL A 331 11.09 5.60 15.08
CA VAL A 331 11.86 4.38 15.43
C VAL A 331 12.08 3.51 14.19
N CYS A 332 11.02 3.18 13.46
CA CYS A 332 11.14 2.37 12.25
C CYS A 332 11.96 3.08 11.16
N GLY A 333 11.78 4.40 11.02
CA GLY A 333 12.55 5.22 10.09
C GLY A 333 14.04 5.25 10.41
N VAL A 334 14.40 5.42 11.68
CA VAL A 334 15.80 5.36 12.11
C VAL A 334 16.40 3.97 11.86
N ILE A 335 15.68 2.89 12.16
CA ILE A 335 16.15 1.52 11.90
C ILE A 335 16.37 1.32 10.40
N SER A 336 15.40 1.71 9.56
CA SER A 336 15.52 1.58 8.10
C SER A 336 16.68 2.42 7.55
N THR A 337 16.82 3.65 7.99
CA THR A 337 17.93 4.55 7.60
C THR A 337 19.27 3.98 8.05
N ALA A 338 19.38 3.54 9.30
CA ALA A 338 20.62 2.95 9.83
C ALA A 338 21.03 1.69 9.06
N ALA A 339 20.08 0.85 8.65
CA ALA A 339 20.36 -0.33 7.83
C ALA A 339 21.03 0.05 6.50
N PHE A 340 20.54 1.09 5.82
CA PHE A 340 21.09 1.53 4.54
C PHE A 340 22.42 2.30 4.65
N ILE A 341 22.66 2.94 5.78
CA ILE A 341 23.93 3.67 6.01
C ILE A 341 25.02 2.73 6.51
N LEU A 342 24.69 1.80 7.43
CA LEU A 342 25.68 0.97 8.11
C LEU A 342 25.99 -0.34 7.38
N PHE A 343 25.03 -0.87 6.59
CA PHE A 343 25.13 -2.18 5.96
C PHE A 343 24.84 -2.18 4.46
N PRO A 344 25.30 -1.17 3.66
CA PRO A 344 24.97 -1.09 2.23
C PRO A 344 25.53 -2.30 1.46
N GLU A 345 26.73 -2.77 1.78
CA GLU A 345 27.34 -3.94 1.13
C GLU A 345 26.53 -5.22 1.36
N LEU A 346 26.02 -5.42 2.59
CA LEU A 346 25.17 -6.57 2.91
C LEU A 346 23.86 -6.52 2.13
N LEU A 347 23.22 -5.36 2.09
CA LEU A 347 21.94 -5.18 1.40
C LEU A 347 22.08 -5.36 -0.12
N VAL A 348 23.11 -4.79 -0.72
CA VAL A 348 23.36 -4.93 -2.17
C VAL A 348 23.84 -6.35 -2.50
N GLY A 349 24.67 -6.95 -1.63
CA GLY A 349 25.20 -8.29 -1.82
C GLY A 349 24.15 -9.42 -1.81
N LEU A 350 22.93 -9.15 -1.30
CA LEU A 350 21.81 -10.09 -1.41
C LEU A 350 21.28 -10.24 -2.85
N PHE A 351 21.50 -9.23 -3.70
CA PHE A 351 20.94 -9.19 -5.07
C PHE A 351 22.03 -9.20 -6.16
N LEU A 352 23.17 -8.57 -5.91
CA LEU A 352 24.25 -8.41 -6.88
C LEU A 352 25.59 -8.89 -6.30
N ARG A 353 26.44 -9.40 -7.19
CA ARG A 353 27.85 -9.68 -6.82
C ARG A 353 28.57 -8.35 -6.61
N ILE A 354 29.32 -8.24 -5.52
CA ILE A 354 29.95 -6.98 -5.07
C ILE A 354 31.01 -6.45 -6.07
N ASP A 355 31.58 -7.32 -6.90
CA ASP A 355 32.53 -6.98 -7.95
C ASP A 355 31.88 -6.31 -9.20
N ASN A 356 30.56 -6.31 -9.30
CA ASN A 356 29.80 -5.69 -10.40
C ASN A 356 29.77 -4.16 -10.25
N THR A 357 29.86 -3.43 -11.37
CA THR A 357 29.76 -1.95 -11.43
C THR A 357 28.45 -1.42 -10.86
N ALA A 358 27.32 -2.06 -11.20
CA ALA A 358 26.01 -1.69 -10.63
C ALA A 358 25.97 -1.84 -9.09
N ALA A 359 26.63 -2.88 -8.54
CA ALA A 359 26.71 -3.06 -7.10
C ALA A 359 27.49 -1.93 -6.41
N ARG A 360 28.61 -1.49 -7.01
CA ARG A 360 29.40 -0.36 -6.48
C ARG A 360 28.59 0.93 -6.46
N ILE A 361 27.89 1.23 -7.56
CA ILE A 361 27.01 2.41 -7.65
C ILE A 361 25.91 2.35 -6.57
N ALA A 362 25.31 1.18 -6.31
CA ALA A 362 24.31 0.99 -5.28
C ALA A 362 24.88 1.14 -3.86
N ILE A 363 26.05 0.53 -3.59
CA ILE A 363 26.74 0.62 -2.28
C ILE A 363 27.09 2.08 -1.95
N GLU A 364 27.59 2.85 -2.90
CA GLU A 364 27.88 4.27 -2.72
C GLU A 364 26.62 5.13 -2.57
N GLY A 365 25.53 4.74 -3.23
CA GLY A 365 24.28 5.49 -3.25
C GLY A 365 23.36 5.24 -2.06
N PHE A 366 23.33 4.03 -1.52
CA PHE A 366 22.43 3.61 -0.44
C PHE A 366 22.49 4.47 0.82
N PRO A 367 23.67 4.91 1.31
CA PRO A 367 23.73 5.83 2.45
C PRO A 367 23.00 7.15 2.21
N TYR A 368 23.08 7.71 1.00
CA TYR A 368 22.33 8.92 0.62
C TYR A 368 20.84 8.64 0.53
N TYR A 369 20.45 7.57 -0.15
CA TYR A 369 19.05 7.18 -0.35
C TYR A 369 18.34 6.89 0.96
N GLY A 370 18.99 6.17 1.87
CA GLY A 370 18.46 5.78 3.18
C GLY A 370 18.13 6.98 4.08
N THR A 371 18.78 8.14 3.93
CA THR A 371 18.49 9.33 4.75
C THR A 371 17.05 9.81 4.62
N GLY A 372 16.38 9.48 3.53
CA GLY A 372 14.98 9.83 3.28
C GLY A 372 13.96 9.00 4.04
N PHE A 373 14.31 7.79 4.51
CA PHE A 373 13.32 6.84 5.02
C PHE A 373 12.65 7.27 6.33
N ILE A 374 13.34 8.01 7.18
CA ILE A 374 12.74 8.62 8.37
C ILE A 374 11.58 9.52 7.97
N PHE A 375 11.81 10.41 7.03
CA PHE A 375 10.80 11.36 6.55
C PHE A 375 9.71 10.67 5.74
N PHE A 376 10.08 9.69 4.92
CA PHE A 376 9.16 8.86 4.13
C PHE A 376 8.10 8.16 5.00
N ILE A 377 8.54 7.44 6.04
CA ILE A 377 7.65 6.73 6.96
C ILE A 377 6.82 7.72 7.80
N LEU A 378 7.44 8.82 8.23
CA LEU A 378 6.76 9.88 8.99
C LEU A 378 5.64 10.52 8.17
N ASN A 379 5.92 10.90 6.91
CA ASN A 379 4.95 11.53 6.02
C ASN A 379 3.76 10.61 5.76
N LEU A 380 3.97 9.31 5.52
CA LEU A 380 2.90 8.32 5.37
C LEU A 380 2.02 8.24 6.63
N SER A 381 2.65 8.20 7.80
CA SER A 381 1.93 8.15 9.08
C SER A 381 1.05 9.39 9.29
N ILE A 382 1.54 10.58 8.92
CA ILE A 382 0.79 11.84 9.06
C ILE A 382 -0.33 11.96 8.02
N ILE A 383 -0.11 11.52 6.79
CA ILE A 383 -1.16 11.45 5.78
C ILE A 383 -2.29 10.55 6.29
N GLY A 384 -1.96 9.37 6.83
CA GLY A 384 -2.92 8.45 7.45
C GLY A 384 -3.66 9.05 8.65
N TYR A 385 -2.99 9.89 9.45
CA TYR A 385 -3.64 10.62 10.55
C TYR A 385 -4.73 11.58 10.05
N TYR A 386 -4.44 12.40 9.05
CA TYR A 386 -5.43 13.32 8.46
C TYR A 386 -6.59 12.56 7.79
N GLN A 387 -6.28 11.48 7.07
CA GLN A 387 -7.26 10.58 6.47
C GLN A 387 -8.22 10.01 7.53
N SER A 388 -7.68 9.58 8.67
CA SER A 388 -8.44 8.97 9.78
C SER A 388 -9.41 9.94 10.48
N MET A 389 -9.21 11.25 10.31
CA MET A 389 -10.08 12.32 10.82
C MET A 389 -11.01 12.92 9.75
N GLU A 390 -11.22 12.27 8.61
CA GLU A 390 -11.97 12.79 7.48
C GLU A 390 -11.41 14.12 6.91
N GLN A 391 -10.18 14.48 7.25
CA GLN A 391 -9.53 15.69 6.75
C GLN A 391 -8.88 15.42 5.38
N VAL A 392 -9.72 15.30 4.37
CA VAL A 392 -9.35 14.90 3.02
C VAL A 392 -8.37 15.88 2.36
N LYS A 393 -8.63 17.20 2.49
CA LYS A 393 -7.80 18.22 1.83
C LYS A 393 -6.32 18.12 2.21
N PRO A 394 -5.93 18.20 3.52
CA PRO A 394 -4.52 18.06 3.88
C PRO A 394 -3.95 16.68 3.53
N ALA A 395 -4.71 15.59 3.66
CA ALA A 395 -4.25 14.24 3.30
C ALA A 395 -3.87 14.16 1.80
N ILE A 396 -4.73 14.63 0.90
CA ILE A 396 -4.46 14.68 -0.55
C ILE A 396 -3.31 15.65 -0.84
N THR A 397 -3.32 16.86 -0.24
CA THR A 397 -2.27 17.85 -0.48
C THR A 397 -0.88 17.29 -0.16
N PHE A 398 -0.71 16.68 1.01
CA PHE A 398 0.58 16.10 1.39
C PHE A 398 0.98 14.89 0.52
N ALA A 399 0.01 14.05 0.11
CA ALA A 399 0.26 12.96 -0.81
C ALA A 399 0.72 13.46 -2.19
N VAL A 400 0.11 14.52 -2.72
CA VAL A 400 0.48 15.12 -4.02
C VAL A 400 1.81 15.87 -3.93
N LEU A 401 2.06 16.61 -2.84
CA LEU A 401 3.34 17.30 -2.62
C LEU A 401 4.49 16.32 -2.62
N ARG A 402 4.35 15.22 -1.87
CA ARG A 402 5.33 14.16 -1.74
C ARG A 402 5.58 13.44 -3.07
N GLY A 403 4.51 13.05 -3.77
CA GLY A 403 4.57 12.15 -4.93
C GLY A 403 4.83 12.82 -6.26
N LEU A 404 4.48 14.09 -6.40
CA LEU A 404 4.56 14.80 -7.69
C LEU A 404 5.32 16.11 -7.55
N VAL A 405 4.83 17.02 -6.68
CA VAL A 405 5.29 18.42 -6.65
C VAL A 405 6.74 18.55 -6.22
N PHE A 406 7.22 17.73 -5.30
CA PHE A 406 8.63 17.76 -4.87
C PHE A 406 9.46 16.64 -5.50
N LEU A 407 8.90 15.45 -5.68
CA LEU A 407 9.63 14.30 -6.19
C LEU A 407 10.15 14.54 -7.62
N VAL A 408 9.26 14.94 -8.54
CA VAL A 408 9.61 15.12 -9.95
C VAL A 408 10.67 16.20 -10.13
N PRO A 409 10.52 17.43 -9.57
CA PRO A 409 11.57 18.45 -9.67
C PRO A 409 12.88 18.06 -9.02
N CYS A 410 12.86 17.31 -7.89
CA CYS A 410 14.08 16.83 -7.27
C CYS A 410 14.85 15.87 -8.20
N PHE A 411 14.16 14.93 -8.85
CA PHE A 411 14.80 14.04 -9.82
C PHE A 411 15.29 14.74 -11.08
N MET A 412 14.70 15.88 -11.44
CA MET A 412 15.16 16.67 -12.60
C MET A 412 16.32 17.63 -12.26
N ALA A 413 16.26 18.29 -11.11
CA ALA A 413 17.19 19.35 -10.77
C ALA A 413 18.46 18.86 -10.05
N LEU A 414 18.34 17.93 -9.09
CA LEU A 414 19.49 17.50 -8.29
C LEU A 414 20.61 16.80 -9.09
N PRO A 415 20.31 15.96 -10.11
CA PRO A 415 21.37 15.38 -10.92
C PRO A 415 22.19 16.44 -11.67
N ALA A 416 21.55 17.53 -12.09
CA ALA A 416 22.23 18.64 -12.78
C ALA A 416 23.17 19.43 -11.84
N ILE A 417 22.88 19.46 -10.54
CA ILE A 417 23.65 20.24 -9.55
C ILE A 417 24.71 19.36 -8.87
N MET A 418 24.39 18.14 -8.51
CA MET A 418 25.21 17.25 -7.65
C MET A 418 25.65 15.95 -8.36
N GLY A 419 25.34 15.79 -9.65
CA GLY A 419 25.67 14.57 -10.39
C GLY A 419 24.98 13.32 -9.81
N VAL A 420 25.71 12.21 -9.76
CA VAL A 420 25.21 10.90 -9.29
C VAL A 420 24.66 10.96 -7.86
N LYS A 421 25.31 11.69 -6.97
CA LYS A 421 24.82 11.88 -5.58
C LYS A 421 23.46 12.55 -5.56
N GLY A 422 23.21 13.49 -6.48
CA GLY A 422 21.93 14.17 -6.61
C GLY A 422 20.79 13.24 -6.99
N ILE A 423 21.07 12.19 -7.81
CA ILE A 423 20.05 11.20 -8.16
C ILE A 423 19.58 10.44 -6.90
N TRP A 424 20.50 9.97 -6.08
CA TRP A 424 20.19 9.27 -4.85
C TRP A 424 19.53 10.15 -3.77
N LEU A 425 19.85 11.46 -3.75
CA LEU A 425 19.26 12.41 -2.82
C LEU A 425 17.89 12.95 -3.27
N ALA A 426 17.42 12.64 -4.46
CA ALA A 426 16.15 13.16 -4.97
C ALA A 426 14.95 12.75 -4.10
N LEU A 427 14.84 11.47 -3.75
CA LEU A 427 13.80 10.98 -2.83
C LEU A 427 13.95 11.59 -1.42
N PRO A 428 15.11 11.53 -0.74
CA PRO A 428 15.30 12.17 0.56
C PRO A 428 14.88 13.62 0.60
N LEU A 429 15.32 14.43 -0.35
CA LEU A 429 15.00 15.86 -0.36
C LEU A 429 13.49 16.10 -0.56
N SER A 430 12.84 15.36 -1.44
CA SER A 430 11.39 15.49 -1.64
C SER A 430 10.61 15.17 -0.37
N GLU A 431 11.01 14.15 0.39
CA GLU A 431 10.38 13.78 1.65
C GLU A 431 10.66 14.80 2.77
N ILE A 432 11.87 15.35 2.85
CA ILE A 432 12.23 16.42 3.78
C ILE A 432 11.39 17.67 3.50
N LEU A 433 11.27 18.10 2.24
CA LEU A 433 10.46 19.25 1.85
C LEU A 433 8.99 19.06 2.24
N THR A 434 8.46 17.85 2.01
CA THR A 434 7.08 17.50 2.42
C THR A 434 6.94 17.61 3.95
N THR A 435 7.88 17.05 4.71
CA THR A 435 7.86 17.14 6.18
C THR A 435 7.90 18.59 6.66
N LEU A 436 8.72 19.45 6.04
CA LEU A 436 8.76 20.87 6.36
C LEU A 436 7.41 21.55 6.15
N VAL A 437 6.73 21.29 5.03
CA VAL A 437 5.38 21.82 4.78
C VAL A 437 4.38 21.31 5.83
N ILE A 438 4.46 20.05 6.21
CA ILE A 438 3.63 19.48 7.28
C ILE A 438 3.85 20.20 8.59
N VAL A 439 5.10 20.38 9.01
CA VAL A 439 5.46 21.05 10.28
C VAL A 439 4.98 22.51 10.28
N VAL A 440 5.20 23.24 9.19
CA VAL A 440 4.71 24.63 9.03
C VAL A 440 3.18 24.67 9.14
N THR A 441 2.49 23.75 8.49
CA THR A 441 1.03 23.65 8.55
C THR A 441 0.54 23.42 9.98
N PHE A 442 1.13 22.47 10.71
CA PHE A 442 0.82 22.23 12.12
C PHE A 442 1.06 23.47 12.99
N TRP A 443 2.15 24.18 12.76
CA TRP A 443 2.50 25.39 13.52
C TRP A 443 1.50 26.53 13.28
N ILE A 444 1.08 26.77 12.02
CA ILE A 444 0.08 27.79 11.67
C ILE A 444 -1.26 27.45 12.35
N TYR A 445 -1.75 26.21 12.24
CA TYR A 445 -3.02 25.80 12.86
C TYR A 445 -2.98 25.88 14.40
N SER A 446 -1.85 25.57 15.02
CA SER A 446 -1.70 25.68 16.48
C SER A 446 -1.77 27.11 16.96
N ARG A 447 -1.18 28.08 16.22
CA ARG A 447 -1.26 29.51 16.53
C ARG A 447 -2.68 30.07 16.35
N GLN A 448 -3.38 29.70 15.27
CA GLN A 448 -4.74 30.15 15.04
C GLN A 448 -5.69 29.70 16.17
N ARG A 449 -5.56 28.47 16.67
CA ARG A 449 -6.34 28.01 17.84
C ARG A 449 -6.00 28.75 19.11
N ALA A 450 -4.74 29.09 19.34
CA ALA A 450 -4.34 29.85 20.53
C ALA A 450 -4.86 31.31 20.51
N ILE A 451 -5.10 31.88 19.31
CA ILE A 451 -5.66 33.25 19.17
C ILE A 451 -7.19 33.22 19.36
N ILE A 452 -7.89 32.16 18.94
CA ILE A 452 -9.35 32.02 19.08
C ILE A 452 -9.77 31.67 20.51
N CYS A 453 -8.87 31.08 21.30
CA CYS A 453 -9.10 30.74 22.71
C CYS A 453 -8.66 31.86 23.70
N ARG A 454 -8.17 32.98 23.22
CA ARG A 454 -7.99 34.24 23.96
C ARG A 454 -9.11 35.21 23.63
#